data_8141a0b4e89357de6fd3e1addee88a9a
#
_entry.id   8141a0b4e89357de6fd3e1addee88a9a
#
_cell.length_a   1.000
_cell.length_b   1.000
_cell.length_c   1.000
_cell.angle_alpha   90.00
_cell.angle_beta   90.00
_cell.angle_gamma   90.00
#
_symmetry.space_group_name_H-M   'P 1'
#
loop_
_entity.id
_entity.type
_entity.pdbx_description
1 polymer ?
#
loop_
_entity_poly.entity_id
_entity_poly.type
_entity_poly.pdbx_seq_one_letter_code
_entity_poly.pdbx_strand_id
1 'polypeptide(L)'
;AVYSKNLSKTLELKQSRLLLLQQQAYMKQLEAIQNELRAIQHDHKNLITGLYLHAKDGDTKEIQRYIEKFLLNMDEGIQEQMKWSNQLTSIASPELKGLLLSKMLLAQQHDVFFNLEVATTVEEIKMATNDFIRCMGILLDNAVEAAQCEDENRRVDILFYKEEDKLTLVVKNPC
;
A
#
# COMPACT_ATOMS: atom_id res chain seq x y z
N ALA A 1 -15.68 -47.41 13.47
CA ALA A 1 -14.22 -47.23 13.39
C ALA A 1 -13.73 -46.92 11.95
N VAL A 2 -14.19 -47.68 10.92
CA VAL A 2 -13.74 -47.46 9.52
C VAL A 2 -14.28 -46.14 8.93
N TYR A 3 -15.53 -45.79 9.22
CA TYR A 3 -16.18 -44.57 8.70
C TYR A 3 -15.54 -43.26 9.24
N SER A 4 -15.17 -43.24 10.52
CA SER A 4 -14.51 -42.09 11.14
C SER A 4 -13.09 -41.90 10.57
N LYS A 5 -12.39 -42.98 10.25
CA LYS A 5 -11.04 -42.93 9.68
C LYS A 5 -11.04 -42.44 8.22
N ASN A 6 -12.06 -42.77 7.46
CA ASN A 6 -12.24 -42.28 6.09
C ASN A 6 -12.62 -40.78 6.07
N LEU A 7 -13.44 -40.33 7.02
CA LEU A 7 -13.85 -38.94 7.13
C LEU A 7 -12.66 -38.06 7.51
N SER A 8 -11.83 -38.46 8.50
CA SER A 8 -10.64 -37.72 8.88
C SER A 8 -9.63 -37.58 7.73
N LYS A 9 -9.42 -38.70 6.98
CA LYS A 9 -8.52 -38.68 5.82
C LYS A 9 -9.02 -37.75 4.70
N THR A 10 -10.34 -37.69 4.50
CA THR A 10 -10.93 -36.78 3.51
C THR A 10 -10.80 -35.32 3.93
N LEU A 11 -10.92 -35.02 5.22
CA LEU A 11 -10.71 -33.67 5.77
C LEU A 11 -9.24 -33.23 5.66
N GLU A 12 -8.31 -34.12 5.98
CA GLU A 12 -6.88 -33.85 5.83
C GLU A 12 -6.49 -33.54 4.37
N LEU A 13 -7.03 -34.34 3.43
CA LEU A 13 -6.81 -34.11 2.00
C LEU A 13 -7.38 -32.76 1.53
N LYS A 14 -8.57 -32.38 2.01
CA LYS A 14 -9.16 -31.07 1.70
C LYS A 14 -8.33 -29.93 2.26
N GLN A 15 -7.86 -30.04 3.51
CA GLN A 15 -7.00 -29.04 4.14
C GLN A 15 -5.66 -28.90 3.39
N SER A 16 -5.02 -30.03 3.05
CA SER A 16 -3.78 -30.05 2.28
C SER A 16 -3.96 -29.40 0.91
N ARG A 17 -5.07 -29.69 0.22
CA ARG A 17 -5.39 -29.08 -1.07
C ARG A 17 -5.61 -27.58 -0.97
N LEU A 18 -6.31 -27.12 0.08
CA LEU A 18 -6.52 -25.69 0.33
C LEU A 18 -5.20 -24.96 0.58
N LEU A 19 -4.33 -25.55 1.39
CA LEU A 19 -3.00 -25.01 1.66
C LEU A 19 -2.16 -24.88 0.37
N LEU A 20 -2.22 -25.90 -0.48
CA LEU A 20 -1.51 -25.92 -1.75
C LEU A 20 -2.01 -24.81 -2.70
N LEU A 21 -3.32 -24.59 -2.75
CA LEU A 21 -3.91 -23.49 -3.53
C LEU A 21 -3.51 -22.12 -2.98
N GLN A 22 -3.47 -21.95 -1.66
CA GLN A 22 -2.98 -20.72 -1.04
C GLN A 22 -1.51 -20.47 -1.36
N GLN A 23 -0.66 -21.50 -1.29
CA GLN A 23 0.76 -21.38 -1.66
C GLN A 23 0.92 -21.00 -3.14
N GLN A 24 0.15 -21.61 -4.03
CA GLN A 24 0.19 -21.28 -5.46
C GLN A 24 -0.25 -19.85 -5.73
N ALA A 25 -1.30 -19.35 -5.04
CA ALA A 25 -1.74 -17.97 -5.14
C ALA A 25 -0.66 -17.00 -4.64
N TYR A 26 -0.04 -17.31 -3.52
CA TYR A 26 1.06 -16.53 -2.95
C TYR A 26 2.27 -16.46 -3.90
N MET A 27 2.66 -17.60 -4.48
CA MET A 27 3.76 -17.64 -5.45
C MET A 27 3.46 -16.79 -6.68
N LYS A 28 2.24 -16.81 -7.21
CA LYS A 28 1.84 -15.94 -8.32
C LYS A 28 1.91 -14.47 -7.97
N GLN A 29 1.52 -14.09 -6.75
CA GLN A 29 1.67 -12.70 -6.28
C GLN A 29 3.13 -12.28 -6.19
N LEU A 30 4.00 -13.14 -5.67
CA LEU A 30 5.44 -12.86 -5.62
C LEU A 30 6.05 -12.69 -7.02
N GLU A 31 5.66 -13.53 -7.98
CA GLU A 31 6.10 -13.41 -9.37
C GLU A 31 5.64 -12.09 -10.00
N ALA A 32 4.38 -11.69 -9.74
CA ALA A 32 3.87 -10.41 -10.22
C ALA A 32 4.66 -9.23 -9.65
N ILE A 33 4.90 -9.22 -8.33
CA ILE A 33 5.71 -8.18 -7.66
C ILE A 33 7.14 -8.15 -8.21
N GLN A 34 7.75 -9.33 -8.43
CA GLN A 34 9.11 -9.39 -9.01
C GLN A 34 9.16 -8.81 -10.42
N ASN A 35 8.14 -9.07 -11.23
CA ASN A 35 8.08 -8.55 -12.60
C ASN A 35 7.88 -7.03 -12.58
N GLU A 36 7.05 -6.51 -11.69
CA GLU A 36 6.85 -5.07 -11.50
C GLU A 36 8.14 -4.38 -11.04
N LEU A 37 8.85 -4.95 -10.07
CA LEU A 37 10.15 -4.44 -9.62
C LEU A 37 11.19 -4.42 -10.75
N ARG A 38 11.20 -5.45 -11.61
CA ARG A 38 12.09 -5.47 -12.78
C ARG A 38 11.75 -4.37 -13.78
N ALA A 39 10.47 -4.12 -14.02
CA ALA A 39 10.03 -3.03 -14.89
C ALA A 39 10.48 -1.67 -14.34
N ILE A 40 10.24 -1.41 -13.05
CA ILE A 40 10.68 -0.19 -12.37
C ILE A 40 12.21 -0.02 -12.46
N GLN A 41 12.97 -1.08 -12.20
CA GLN A 41 14.44 -1.02 -12.31
C GLN A 41 14.91 -0.71 -13.73
N HIS A 42 14.25 -1.29 -14.74
CA HIS A 42 14.55 -1.02 -16.15
C HIS A 42 14.28 0.44 -16.50
N ASP A 43 13.15 0.98 -16.05
CA ASP A 43 12.76 2.35 -16.34
C ASP A 43 13.66 3.36 -15.61
N HIS A 44 14.04 3.09 -14.36
CA HIS A 44 15.06 3.88 -13.65
C HIS A 44 16.40 3.87 -14.37
N LYS A 45 16.84 2.70 -14.84
CA LYS A 45 18.11 2.59 -15.59
C LYS A 45 18.06 3.41 -16.87
N ASN A 46 16.95 3.36 -17.61
CA ASN A 46 16.76 4.13 -18.83
C ASN A 46 16.78 5.63 -18.57
N LEU A 47 16.09 6.05 -17.50
CA LEU A 47 16.08 7.44 -17.05
C LEU A 47 17.50 7.96 -16.74
N ILE A 48 18.23 7.24 -15.88
CA ILE A 48 19.58 7.62 -15.47
C ILE A 48 20.52 7.63 -16.69
N THR A 49 20.37 6.65 -17.59
CA THR A 49 21.19 6.57 -18.81
C THR A 49 20.91 7.77 -19.73
N GLY A 50 19.65 8.13 -19.93
CA GLY A 50 19.26 9.30 -20.71
C GLY A 50 19.81 10.60 -20.11
N LEU A 51 19.67 10.79 -18.81
CA LEU A 51 20.20 11.95 -18.08
C LEU A 51 21.73 12.02 -18.20
N TYR A 52 22.43 10.90 -18.07
CA TYR A 52 23.89 10.84 -18.19
C TYR A 52 24.36 11.24 -19.59
N LEU A 53 23.69 10.77 -20.65
CA LEU A 53 24.04 11.12 -22.02
C LEU A 53 23.89 12.63 -22.27
N HIS A 54 22.76 13.21 -21.90
CA HIS A 54 22.52 14.65 -22.04
C HIS A 54 23.47 15.50 -21.18
N ALA A 55 23.81 15.03 -19.96
CA ALA A 55 24.78 15.69 -19.09
C ALA A 55 26.21 15.67 -19.68
N LYS A 56 26.59 14.56 -20.33
CA LYS A 56 27.87 14.42 -20.96
C LYS A 56 28.05 15.39 -22.15
N ASP A 57 26.95 15.64 -22.87
CA ASP A 57 26.95 16.56 -24.02
C ASP A 57 26.81 18.05 -23.56
N GLY A 58 26.67 18.30 -22.25
CA GLY A 58 26.55 19.65 -21.67
C GLY A 58 25.22 20.35 -21.98
N ASP A 59 24.24 19.63 -22.49
CA ASP A 59 22.96 20.19 -22.88
C ASP A 59 21.97 20.24 -21.69
N THR A 60 22.09 21.31 -20.91
CA THR A 60 21.23 21.55 -19.74
C THR A 60 19.75 21.71 -20.11
N LYS A 61 19.42 22.18 -21.31
CA LYS A 61 18.03 22.33 -21.77
C LYS A 61 17.39 20.99 -22.07
N GLU A 62 18.12 20.09 -22.70
CA GLU A 62 17.63 18.73 -22.96
C GLU A 62 17.52 17.94 -21.67
N ILE A 63 18.42 18.13 -20.69
CA ILE A 63 18.28 17.53 -19.35
C ILE A 63 16.98 18.01 -18.69
N GLN A 64 16.70 19.31 -18.69
CA GLN A 64 15.48 19.87 -18.12
C GLN A 64 14.23 19.30 -18.82
N ARG A 65 14.22 19.32 -20.16
CA ARG A 65 13.10 18.77 -20.95
C ARG A 65 12.89 17.28 -20.70
N TYR A 66 13.96 16.51 -20.55
CA TYR A 66 13.89 15.09 -20.26
C TYR A 66 13.31 14.80 -18.88
N ILE A 67 13.72 15.61 -17.86
CA ILE A 67 13.17 15.53 -16.50
C ILE A 67 11.68 15.93 -16.49
N GLU A 68 11.33 17.04 -17.16
CA GLU A 68 9.92 17.48 -17.25
C GLU A 68 9.04 16.44 -17.92
N LYS A 69 9.49 15.83 -19.02
CA LYS A 69 8.79 14.76 -19.72
C LYS A 69 8.63 13.52 -18.82
N PHE A 70 9.63 13.18 -18.04
CA PHE A 70 9.57 12.08 -17.09
C PHE A 70 8.56 12.37 -15.97
N LEU A 71 8.60 13.58 -15.41
CA LEU A 71 7.65 14.00 -14.35
C LEU A 71 6.21 14.08 -14.86
N LEU A 72 6.00 14.48 -16.12
CA LEU A 72 4.66 14.51 -16.75
C LEU A 72 4.13 13.12 -17.09
N ASN A 73 5.02 12.17 -17.38
CA ASN A 73 4.66 10.78 -17.68
C ASN A 73 4.64 9.88 -16.43
N MET A 74 5.02 10.41 -15.26
CA MET A 74 4.78 9.73 -14.01
C MET A 74 3.28 9.66 -13.79
N ASP A 75 2.76 8.46 -13.90
CA ASP A 75 1.36 8.16 -13.65
C ASP A 75 0.95 8.76 -12.30
N GLU A 76 -0.23 9.38 -12.23
CA GLU A 76 -0.74 9.97 -10.97
C GLU A 76 -0.61 8.97 -9.81
N GLY A 77 -0.77 7.67 -10.09
CA GLY A 77 -0.55 6.60 -9.14
C GLY A 77 0.87 6.50 -8.56
N ILE A 78 1.91 6.80 -9.34
CA ILE A 78 3.29 6.80 -8.84
C ILE A 78 3.57 8.04 -7.97
N GLN A 79 3.01 9.19 -8.32
CA GLN A 79 3.10 10.39 -7.49
C GLN A 79 2.40 10.19 -6.15
N GLU A 80 1.27 9.53 -6.13
CA GLU A 80 0.58 9.16 -4.90
C GLU A 80 1.38 8.14 -4.08
N GLN A 81 1.94 7.12 -4.69
CA GLN A 81 2.80 6.15 -4.01
C GLN A 81 4.05 6.80 -3.40
N MET A 82 4.68 7.76 -4.09
CA MET A 82 5.80 8.54 -3.53
C MET A 82 5.37 9.42 -2.36
N LYS A 83 4.23 10.11 -2.46
CA LYS A 83 3.67 10.90 -1.38
C LYS A 83 3.42 10.06 -0.13
N TRP A 84 2.93 8.84 -0.29
CA TRP A 84 2.63 7.91 0.78
C TRP A 84 3.86 7.27 1.39
N SER A 85 4.85 6.92 0.57
CA SER A 85 6.14 6.44 1.06
C SER A 85 6.74 7.44 2.05
N ASN A 86 6.68 8.72 1.73
CA ASN A 86 7.14 9.78 2.61
C ASN A 86 6.31 9.88 3.90
N GLN A 87 4.98 9.76 3.82
CA GLN A 87 4.10 9.78 4.99
C GLN A 87 4.36 8.57 5.91
N LEU A 88 4.54 7.39 5.34
CA LEU A 88 4.84 6.18 6.10
C LEU A 88 6.22 6.21 6.79
N THR A 89 7.19 6.99 6.31
CA THR A 89 8.48 7.15 7.01
C THR A 89 8.31 7.81 8.38
N SER A 90 7.31 8.67 8.53
CA SER A 90 6.98 9.36 9.79
C SER A 90 6.30 8.47 10.84
N ILE A 91 6.00 7.22 10.52
CA ILE A 91 5.42 6.23 11.44
C ILE A 91 6.52 5.26 11.87
N ALA A 92 6.76 5.09 13.17
CA ALA A 92 7.81 4.19 13.65
C ALA A 92 7.38 2.71 13.64
N SER A 93 6.08 2.40 13.95
CA SER A 93 5.58 1.02 14.05
C SER A 93 5.51 0.31 12.69
N PRO A 94 6.25 -0.81 12.49
CA PRO A 94 6.17 -1.61 11.28
C PRO A 94 4.78 -2.22 11.07
N GLU A 95 4.09 -2.59 12.16
CA GLU A 95 2.78 -3.20 12.14
C GLU A 95 1.73 -2.20 11.61
N LEU A 96 1.81 -0.94 12.06
CA LEU A 96 0.93 0.13 11.58
C LEU A 96 1.20 0.45 10.10
N LYS A 97 2.47 0.51 9.70
CA LYS A 97 2.84 0.66 8.28
C LYS A 97 2.24 -0.45 7.42
N GLY A 98 2.41 -1.70 7.85
CA GLY A 98 1.88 -2.87 7.14
C GLY A 98 0.36 -2.82 7.03
N LEU A 99 -0.34 -2.44 8.10
CA LEU A 99 -1.80 -2.28 8.09
C LEU A 99 -2.22 -1.20 7.08
N LEU A 100 -1.65 -0.01 7.16
CA LEU A 100 -1.98 1.11 6.27
C LEU A 100 -1.74 0.74 4.80
N LEU A 101 -0.59 0.12 4.49
CA LEU A 101 -0.29 -0.36 3.13
C LEU A 101 -1.33 -1.39 2.65
N SER A 102 -1.71 -2.34 3.49
CA SER A 102 -2.70 -3.36 3.12
C SER A 102 -4.07 -2.77 2.83
N LYS A 103 -4.51 -1.79 3.64
CA LYS A 103 -5.80 -1.11 3.45
C LYS A 103 -5.82 -0.21 2.23
N MET A 104 -4.70 0.40 1.93
CA MET A 104 -4.48 1.17 0.73
C MET A 104 -4.62 0.33 -0.53
N LEU A 105 -3.91 -0.79 -0.58
CA LEU A 105 -4.02 -1.71 -1.72
C LEU A 105 -5.45 -2.23 -1.90
N LEU A 106 -6.14 -2.49 -0.79
CA LEU A 106 -7.55 -2.88 -0.81
C LEU A 106 -8.43 -1.75 -1.37
N ALA A 107 -8.26 -0.52 -0.91
CA ALA A 107 -8.98 0.64 -1.40
C ALA A 107 -8.76 0.86 -2.90
N GLN A 108 -7.52 0.75 -3.36
CA GLN A 108 -7.17 0.86 -4.78
C GLN A 108 -7.83 -0.22 -5.65
N GLN A 109 -7.94 -1.47 -5.15
CA GLN A 109 -8.64 -2.55 -5.84
C GLN A 109 -10.14 -2.27 -6.04
N HIS A 110 -10.70 -1.38 -5.23
CA HIS A 110 -12.11 -1.01 -5.25
C HIS A 110 -12.36 0.41 -5.80
N ASP A 111 -11.36 1.00 -6.46
CA ASP A 111 -11.42 2.38 -6.99
C ASP A 111 -11.77 3.42 -5.92
N VAL A 112 -11.32 3.20 -4.68
CA VAL A 112 -11.46 4.13 -3.57
C VAL A 112 -10.16 4.93 -3.42
N PHE A 113 -10.26 6.25 -3.52
CA PHE A 113 -9.14 7.15 -3.26
C PHE A 113 -8.81 7.16 -1.77
N PHE A 114 -7.58 6.78 -1.44
CA PHE A 114 -7.13 6.67 -0.05
C PHE A 114 -6.02 7.69 0.21
N ASN A 115 -6.27 8.70 0.99
CA ASN A 115 -5.32 9.76 1.30
C ASN A 115 -4.80 9.59 2.73
N LEU A 116 -3.49 9.56 2.88
CA LEU A 116 -2.80 9.50 4.17
C LEU A 116 -2.01 10.77 4.40
N GLU A 117 -2.23 11.41 5.53
CA GLU A 117 -1.47 12.56 5.99
C GLU A 117 -0.96 12.31 7.42
N VAL A 118 0.34 12.44 7.61
CA VAL A 118 1.00 12.26 8.90
C VAL A 118 1.69 13.58 9.25
N ALA A 119 0.95 14.44 9.97
CA ALA A 119 1.41 15.78 10.34
C ALA A 119 2.43 15.76 11.48
N THR A 120 2.67 14.62 12.12
CA THR A 120 3.62 14.45 13.22
C THR A 120 4.26 13.08 13.17
N THR A 121 5.47 12.94 13.70
CA THR A 121 6.09 11.61 13.84
C THR A 121 5.32 10.77 14.85
N VAL A 122 4.89 9.57 14.42
CA VAL A 122 4.21 8.58 15.25
C VAL A 122 5.25 7.60 15.80
N GLU A 123 5.83 7.94 16.97
CA GLU A 123 6.91 7.15 17.58
C GLU A 123 6.34 6.07 18.49
N GLU A 124 5.47 6.42 19.43
CA GLU A 124 4.93 5.52 20.44
C GLU A 124 3.40 5.66 20.55
N ILE A 125 2.73 4.52 20.58
CA ILE A 125 1.29 4.45 20.78
C ILE A 125 1.06 3.92 22.19
N LYS A 126 0.45 4.75 23.07
CA LYS A 126 0.17 4.43 24.49
C LYS A 126 -0.95 3.37 24.65
N MET A 127 -1.09 2.46 23.73
CA MET A 127 -2.06 1.37 23.72
C MET A 127 -1.33 0.08 23.34
N ALA A 128 -1.81 -1.08 23.79
CA ALA A 128 -1.27 -2.35 23.35
C ALA A 128 -1.34 -2.44 21.81
N THR A 129 -0.20 -2.69 21.17
CA THR A 129 -0.05 -2.63 19.71
C THR A 129 -1.11 -3.47 19.00
N ASN A 130 -1.36 -4.70 19.46
CA ASN A 130 -2.36 -5.59 18.86
C ASN A 130 -3.79 -5.02 18.91
N ASP A 131 -4.16 -4.39 20.02
CA ASP A 131 -5.49 -3.79 20.18
C ASP A 131 -5.64 -2.57 19.28
N PHE A 132 -4.59 -1.73 19.22
CA PHE A 132 -4.57 -0.57 18.33
C PHE A 132 -4.70 -0.98 16.87
N ILE A 133 -3.88 -1.93 16.42
CA ILE A 133 -3.90 -2.44 15.03
C ILE A 133 -5.26 -3.03 14.69
N ARG A 134 -5.87 -3.77 15.63
CA ARG A 134 -7.21 -4.33 15.43
C ARG A 134 -8.27 -3.26 15.32
N CYS A 135 -8.27 -2.27 16.22
CA CYS A 135 -9.22 -1.14 16.16
C CYS A 135 -9.06 -0.35 14.86
N MET A 136 -7.82 -0.03 14.48
CA MET A 136 -7.51 0.64 13.23
C MET A 136 -7.97 -0.15 12.01
N GLY A 137 -7.72 -1.46 12.01
CA GLY A 137 -8.16 -2.35 10.94
C GLY A 137 -9.67 -2.26 10.72
N ILE A 138 -10.46 -2.37 11.79
CA ILE A 138 -11.93 -2.28 11.74
C ILE A 138 -12.40 -0.91 11.26
N LEU A 139 -11.79 0.17 11.76
CA LEU A 139 -12.14 1.54 11.35
C LEU A 139 -11.88 1.77 9.85
N LEU A 140 -10.73 1.32 9.36
CA LEU A 140 -10.36 1.48 7.97
C LEU A 140 -11.19 0.59 7.04
N ASP A 141 -11.54 -0.63 7.47
CA ASP A 141 -12.44 -1.50 6.70
C ASP A 141 -13.81 -0.83 6.55
N ASN A 142 -14.39 -0.35 7.65
CA ASN A 142 -15.67 0.35 7.60
C ASN A 142 -15.62 1.60 6.72
N ALA A 143 -14.51 2.36 6.77
CA ALA A 143 -14.36 3.56 5.95
C ALA A 143 -14.26 3.23 4.46
N VAL A 144 -13.52 2.18 4.09
CA VAL A 144 -13.40 1.72 2.70
C VAL A 144 -14.71 1.16 2.20
N GLU A 145 -15.40 0.31 2.99
CA GLU A 145 -16.72 -0.24 2.64
C GLU A 145 -17.76 0.87 2.43
N ALA A 146 -17.80 1.88 3.30
CA ALA A 146 -18.69 3.02 3.13
C ALA A 146 -18.38 3.81 1.85
N ALA A 147 -17.09 4.08 1.59
CA ALA A 147 -16.67 4.80 0.38
C ALA A 147 -16.97 4.03 -0.91
N GLN A 148 -16.99 2.69 -0.89
CA GLN A 148 -17.36 1.87 -2.05
C GLN A 148 -18.83 2.02 -2.44
N CYS A 149 -19.70 2.33 -1.49
CA CYS A 149 -21.13 2.49 -1.73
C CYS A 149 -21.48 3.83 -2.39
N GLU A 150 -20.52 4.76 -2.48
CA GLU A 150 -20.72 6.07 -3.07
C GLU A 150 -20.38 6.07 -4.57
N ASP A 151 -21.19 6.77 -5.38
CA ASP A 151 -20.98 6.84 -6.82
C ASP A 151 -20.01 7.95 -7.24
N GLU A 152 -20.01 9.11 -6.54
CA GLU A 152 -19.26 10.30 -6.96
C GLU A 152 -18.04 10.63 -6.11
N ASN A 153 -17.98 10.18 -4.85
CA ASN A 153 -16.90 10.57 -3.92
C ASN A 153 -16.33 9.37 -3.15
N ARG A 154 -15.73 8.44 -3.87
CA ARG A 154 -15.08 7.26 -3.30
C ARG A 154 -13.75 7.62 -2.66
N ARG A 155 -13.78 8.19 -1.45
CA ARG A 155 -12.59 8.71 -0.80
C ARG A 155 -12.55 8.36 0.68
N VAL A 156 -11.35 7.99 1.16
CA VAL A 156 -11.03 7.84 2.59
C VAL A 156 -9.82 8.73 2.88
N ASP A 157 -9.98 9.65 3.82
CA ASP A 157 -8.89 10.51 4.31
C ASP A 157 -8.49 10.08 5.71
N ILE A 158 -7.20 9.90 5.92
CA ILE A 158 -6.60 9.53 7.20
C ILE A 158 -5.60 10.61 7.57
N LEU A 159 -5.76 11.16 8.78
CA LEU A 159 -4.87 12.18 9.32
C LEU A 159 -4.37 11.75 10.70
N PHE A 160 -3.05 11.72 10.86
CA PHE A 160 -2.38 11.64 12.15
C PHE A 160 -1.82 13.00 12.53
N TYR A 161 -2.18 13.50 13.69
CA TYR A 161 -1.59 14.72 14.25
C TYR A 161 -1.46 14.61 15.77
N LYS A 162 -0.59 15.43 16.33
CA LYS A 162 -0.37 15.51 17.77
C LYS A 162 -0.86 16.86 18.27
N GLU A 163 -1.68 16.81 19.31
CA GLU A 163 -2.14 17.99 20.02
C GLU A 163 -1.74 17.85 21.48
N GLU A 164 -0.88 18.76 21.95
CA GLU A 164 -0.21 18.61 23.25
C GLU A 164 0.56 17.28 23.33
N ASP A 165 0.12 16.36 24.20
CA ASP A 165 0.69 15.02 24.39
C ASP A 165 -0.19 13.89 23.84
N LYS A 166 -1.24 14.23 23.10
CA LYS A 166 -2.21 13.25 22.55
C LYS A 166 -1.99 13.08 21.06
N LEU A 167 -1.77 11.83 20.66
CA LEU A 167 -1.85 11.46 19.25
C LEU A 167 -3.32 11.34 18.88
N THR A 168 -3.74 12.15 17.91
CA THR A 168 -5.10 12.11 17.38
C THR A 168 -5.07 11.49 15.98
N LEU A 169 -5.98 10.58 15.76
CA LEU A 169 -6.25 9.97 14.47
C LEU A 169 -7.63 10.39 14.01
N VAL A 170 -7.71 10.88 12.80
CA VAL A 170 -8.97 11.18 12.13
C VAL A 170 -9.10 10.30 10.90
N VAL A 171 -10.21 9.60 10.77
CA VAL A 171 -10.61 8.87 9.56
C VAL A 171 -11.90 9.51 9.06
N LYS A 172 -11.89 9.96 7.81
CA LYS A 172 -13.05 10.55 7.13
C LYS A 172 -13.37 9.74 5.90
N ASN A 173 -14.64 9.44 5.72
CA ASN A 173 -15.22 8.84 4.53
C ASN A 173 -16.52 9.56 4.20
N PRO A 174 -17.03 9.49 2.96
CA PRO A 174 -18.35 9.99 2.62
C PRO A 174 -19.43 9.22 3.41
N CYS A 175 -20.51 9.90 3.71
CA CYS A 175 -21.71 9.34 4.35
C CYS A 175 -22.84 9.22 3.36
#